data_cda47afd608a9551d69e4a733433be69
#
_entry.id   cda47afd608a9551d69e4a733433be69
#
_cell.length_a   1.000
_cell.length_b   1.000
_cell.length_c   1.000
_cell.angle_alpha   90.00
_cell.angle_beta   90.00
_cell.angle_gamma   90.00
#
_symmetry.space_group_name_H-M   'P 1'
#
loop_
_entity.id
_entity.type
_entity.pdbx_description
1 polymer ?
#
loop_
_entity_poly.entity_id
_entity_poly.type
_entity_poly.pdbx_seq_one_letter_code
_entity_poly.pdbx_strand_id
1 'polypeptide(L)'
;YGKLCESLSLLAKENIRIIAATVADTSEYGILRIIVSEPQKAYKILKSNNVSANLTEVNAIVTHSAAGSFTETLSHFTKAGLSIEYMYCFSINGKAILILKTNNKDITREVIRRQNLEYICESDLSKL
;
A
#
# COMPACT_ATOMS: atom_id res chain seq x y z
N TYR A 1 -6.43 10.45 17.85
CA TYR A 1 -7.73 9.77 17.63
C TYR A 1 -8.64 10.60 16.76
N GLY A 2 -8.90 11.84 17.18
CA GLY A 2 -9.75 12.73 16.43
C GLY A 2 -9.22 13.03 15.04
N LYS A 3 -7.91 13.14 14.90
CA LYS A 3 -7.28 13.44 13.60
C LYS A 3 -7.45 12.31 12.58
N LEU A 4 -7.44 11.08 13.05
CA LEU A 4 -7.66 9.94 12.16
C LEU A 4 -9.06 9.98 11.55
N CYS A 5 -10.08 10.09 12.40
CA CYS A 5 -11.46 10.19 11.94
C CYS A 5 -11.69 11.43 11.09
N GLU A 6 -11.08 12.54 11.46
CA GLU A 6 -11.18 13.80 10.72
C GLU A 6 -10.61 13.65 9.31
N SER A 7 -9.41 13.04 9.20
CA SER A 7 -8.78 12.82 7.91
C SER A 7 -9.62 11.90 7.00
N LEU A 8 -10.13 10.82 7.56
CA LEU A 8 -10.98 9.90 6.81
C LEU A 8 -12.30 10.56 6.39
N SER A 9 -12.85 11.41 7.24
CA SER A 9 -14.08 12.16 6.94
C SER A 9 -13.88 13.13 5.76
N LEU A 10 -12.71 13.77 5.69
CA LEU A 10 -12.39 14.67 4.58
C LEU A 10 -12.40 13.92 3.25
N LEU A 11 -11.85 12.72 3.23
CA LEU A 11 -11.82 11.90 2.03
C LEU A 11 -13.22 11.39 1.66
N ALA A 12 -14.00 11.01 2.65
CA ALA A 12 -15.37 10.53 2.44
C ALA A 12 -16.26 11.59 1.80
N LYS A 13 -16.12 12.84 2.22
CA LYS A 13 -16.89 13.95 1.64
C LYS A 13 -16.67 14.12 0.15
N GLU A 14 -15.49 13.74 -0.34
CA GLU A 14 -15.15 13.87 -1.75
C GLU A 14 -15.30 12.54 -2.50
N ASN A 15 -15.99 11.59 -1.90
CA ASN A 15 -16.26 10.28 -2.48
C ASN A 15 -14.98 9.49 -2.83
N ILE A 16 -13.92 9.72 -2.10
CA ILE A 16 -12.68 8.96 -2.27
C ILE A 16 -12.80 7.69 -1.46
N ARG A 17 -12.75 6.53 -2.13
CA ARG A 17 -12.87 5.24 -1.47
C ARG A 17 -11.53 4.82 -0.89
N ILE A 18 -11.58 4.20 0.27
CA ILE A 18 -10.40 3.60 0.90
C ILE A 18 -10.41 2.12 0.58
N ILE A 19 -9.40 1.67 -0.14
CA ILE A 19 -9.27 0.28 -0.60
C ILE A 19 -8.60 -0.56 0.48
N ALA A 20 -7.58 0.00 1.13
CA ALA A 20 -6.87 -0.66 2.22
C ALA A 20 -6.31 0.40 3.15
N ALA A 21 -6.19 0.06 4.41
CA ALA A 21 -5.65 0.97 5.41
C ALA A 21 -4.91 0.20 6.49
N THR A 22 -3.81 0.77 6.97
CA THR A 22 -3.12 0.27 8.15
C THR A 22 -2.81 1.44 9.07
N VAL A 23 -2.86 1.17 10.36
CA VAL A 23 -2.50 2.16 11.38
C VAL A 23 -1.37 1.57 12.21
N ALA A 24 -0.29 2.32 12.30
CA ALA A 24 0.79 2.00 13.22
C ALA A 24 0.88 3.12 14.24
N ASP A 25 0.74 2.79 15.50
CA ASP A 25 0.74 3.76 16.59
C ASP A 25 1.92 3.51 17.51
N THR A 26 2.67 4.57 17.78
CA THR A 26 3.76 4.55 18.73
C THR A 26 3.41 5.50 19.88
N SER A 27 4.23 5.50 20.92
CA SER A 27 4.00 6.41 22.04
C SER A 27 4.13 7.89 21.67
N GLU A 28 4.79 8.19 20.55
CA GLU A 28 5.06 9.55 20.13
C GLU A 28 4.18 10.02 18.97
N TYR A 29 3.82 9.12 18.05
CA TYR A 29 3.01 9.48 16.88
C TYR A 29 2.35 8.25 16.28
N GLY A 30 1.34 8.51 15.47
CA GLY A 30 0.68 7.47 14.69
C GLY A 30 0.89 7.68 13.22
N ILE A 31 0.92 6.58 12.47
CA ILE A 31 1.04 6.61 11.01
C ILE A 31 -0.16 5.88 10.43
N LEU A 32 -0.87 6.55 9.55
CA LEU A 32 -1.94 5.96 8.77
C LEU A 32 -1.44 5.79 7.33
N ARG A 33 -1.46 4.56 6.83
CA ARG A 33 -1.14 4.26 5.44
C ARG A 33 -2.40 3.80 4.77
N ILE A 34 -2.76 4.43 3.65
CA ILE A 34 -3.98 4.10 2.93
C ILE A 34 -3.72 3.95 1.43
N ILE A 35 -4.46 3.03 0.84
CA ILE A 35 -4.59 2.90 -0.60
C ILE A 35 -5.97 3.42 -0.93
N VAL A 36 -6.06 4.40 -1.80
CA VAL A 36 -7.32 5.07 -2.11
C VAL A 36 -7.59 5.08 -3.61
N SER A 37 -8.85 5.32 -3.97
CA SER A 37 -9.27 5.33 -5.36
C SER A 37 -8.69 6.50 -6.16
N GLU A 38 -8.37 7.62 -5.50
CA GLU A 38 -7.82 8.81 -6.14
C GLU A 38 -6.70 9.41 -5.29
N PRO A 39 -5.48 8.83 -5.35
CA PRO A 39 -4.40 9.23 -4.45
C PRO A 39 -3.96 10.70 -4.59
N GLN A 40 -3.91 11.23 -5.81
CA GLN A 40 -3.49 12.61 -6.02
C GLN A 40 -4.50 13.59 -5.41
N LYS A 41 -5.77 13.32 -5.61
CA LYS A 41 -6.85 14.14 -5.06
C LYS A 41 -6.86 14.07 -3.54
N ALA A 42 -6.69 12.87 -2.98
CA ALA A 42 -6.63 12.65 -1.54
C ALA A 42 -5.47 13.44 -0.93
N TYR A 43 -4.31 13.38 -1.56
CA TYR A 43 -3.13 14.11 -1.10
C TYR A 43 -3.41 15.62 -1.02
N LYS A 44 -4.00 16.18 -2.08
CA LYS A 44 -4.31 17.61 -2.14
C LYS A 44 -5.31 18.02 -1.06
N ILE A 45 -6.33 17.21 -0.85
CA ILE A 45 -7.36 17.48 0.17
C ILE A 45 -6.73 17.50 1.56
N LEU A 46 -5.92 16.50 1.88
CA LEU A 46 -5.29 16.42 3.19
C LEU A 46 -4.33 17.58 3.41
N LYS A 47 -3.52 17.92 2.43
CA LYS A 47 -2.58 19.04 2.54
C LYS A 47 -3.32 20.36 2.73
N SER A 48 -4.40 20.59 2.00
CA SER A 48 -5.15 21.85 2.11
C SER A 48 -5.89 21.99 3.46
N ASN A 49 -6.04 20.89 4.18
CA ASN A 49 -6.64 20.90 5.52
C ASN A 49 -5.59 20.73 6.62
N ASN A 50 -4.34 21.05 6.31
CA ASN A 50 -3.22 21.03 7.25
C ASN A 50 -2.94 19.65 7.86
N VAL A 51 -3.27 18.59 7.12
CA VAL A 51 -2.91 17.23 7.49
C VAL A 51 -1.57 16.89 6.85
N SER A 52 -0.61 16.44 7.65
CA SER A 52 0.67 15.99 7.15
C SER A 52 0.47 14.72 6.35
N ALA A 53 0.78 14.75 5.06
CA ALA A 53 0.58 13.62 4.16
C ALA A 53 1.68 13.55 3.12
N ASN A 54 1.99 12.34 2.70
CA ASN A 54 2.97 12.08 1.65
C ASN A 54 2.41 11.05 0.69
N LEU A 55 2.78 11.19 -0.59
CA LEU A 55 2.54 10.14 -1.57
C LEU A 55 3.77 9.25 -1.58
N THR A 56 3.55 7.96 -1.45
CA THR A 56 4.63 6.99 -1.43
C THR A 56 4.35 5.92 -2.48
N GLU A 57 5.38 5.60 -3.27
CA GLU A 57 5.27 4.55 -4.25
C GLU A 57 5.39 3.19 -3.57
N VAL A 58 4.40 2.32 -3.80
CA VAL A 58 4.40 0.96 -3.29
C VAL A 58 4.12 0.01 -4.44
N ASN A 59 4.38 -1.27 -4.20
CA ASN A 59 4.09 -2.32 -5.17
C ASN A 59 2.94 -3.17 -4.66
N ALA A 60 2.00 -3.49 -5.53
CA ALA A 60 0.87 -4.36 -5.23
C ALA A 60 1.06 -5.68 -5.99
N ILE A 61 1.28 -6.74 -5.27
CA ILE A 61 1.57 -8.06 -5.84
C ILE A 61 0.44 -9.01 -5.49
N VAL A 62 -0.04 -9.75 -6.48
CA VAL A 62 -1.08 -10.76 -6.25
C VAL A 62 -0.40 -12.02 -5.75
N THR A 63 -0.86 -12.51 -4.60
CA THR A 63 -0.39 -13.78 -4.05
C THR A 63 -1.55 -14.76 -4.02
N HIS A 64 -1.21 -16.04 -4.01
CA HIS A 64 -2.21 -17.09 -3.91
C HIS A 64 -2.37 -17.49 -2.44
N SER A 65 -3.54 -18.03 -2.11
CA SER A 65 -3.85 -18.43 -0.74
C SER A 65 -3.16 -19.71 -0.30
N ALA A 66 -2.45 -20.38 -1.19
CA ALA A 66 -1.75 -21.62 -0.87
C ALA A 66 -0.66 -21.39 0.16
N ALA A 67 -0.50 -22.34 1.08
CA ALA A 67 0.56 -22.27 2.09
C ALA A 67 1.92 -22.17 1.40
N GLY A 68 2.77 -21.28 1.89
CA GLY A 68 4.11 -21.09 1.35
C GLY A 68 4.19 -20.09 0.19
N SER A 69 3.09 -19.77 -0.46
CA SER A 69 3.06 -18.83 -1.57
C SER A 69 3.52 -17.43 -1.15
N PHE A 70 3.05 -16.99 -0.02
CA PHE A 70 3.43 -15.70 0.57
C PHE A 70 4.93 -15.65 0.88
N THR A 71 5.43 -16.70 1.53
CA THR A 71 6.85 -16.80 1.89
C THR A 71 7.74 -16.85 0.64
N GLU A 72 7.30 -17.59 -0.37
CA GLU A 72 8.03 -17.69 -1.63
C GLU A 72 8.14 -16.33 -2.30
N THR A 73 7.04 -15.60 -2.36
CA THR A 73 7.03 -14.25 -2.93
C THR A 73 8.00 -13.34 -2.21
N LEU A 74 7.96 -13.32 -0.88
CA LEU A 74 8.87 -12.50 -0.08
C LEU A 74 10.33 -12.88 -0.26
N SER A 75 10.61 -14.18 -0.42
CA SER A 75 11.99 -14.65 -0.56
C SER A 75 12.68 -14.09 -1.80
N HIS A 76 11.94 -13.81 -2.87
CA HIS A 76 12.52 -13.20 -4.06
C HIS A 76 13.13 -11.84 -3.77
N PHE A 77 12.48 -11.06 -2.91
CA PHE A 77 12.95 -9.73 -2.56
C PHE A 77 14.13 -9.78 -1.59
N THR A 78 14.08 -10.65 -0.60
CA THR A 78 15.19 -10.79 0.36
C THR A 78 16.45 -11.33 -0.31
N LYS A 79 16.31 -12.26 -1.26
CA LYS A 79 17.45 -12.79 -2.02
C LYS A 79 18.10 -11.73 -2.91
N ALA A 80 17.35 -10.72 -3.31
CA ALA A 80 17.87 -9.61 -4.09
C ALA A 80 18.55 -8.54 -3.21
N GLY A 81 18.65 -8.76 -1.90
CA GLY A 81 19.30 -7.85 -0.99
C GLY A 81 18.43 -6.67 -0.56
N LEU A 82 17.12 -6.77 -0.76
CA LEU A 82 16.19 -5.70 -0.40
C LEU A 82 15.76 -5.80 1.05
N SER A 83 15.62 -4.64 1.69
CA SER A 83 15.01 -4.53 3.01
C SER A 83 13.56 -4.11 2.83
N ILE A 84 12.67 -4.80 3.53
CA ILE A 84 11.25 -4.45 3.50
C ILE A 84 11.00 -3.41 4.58
N GLU A 85 10.60 -2.21 4.16
CA GLU A 85 10.30 -1.13 5.10
C GLU A 85 8.96 -1.34 5.78
N TYR A 86 7.97 -1.76 5.00
CA TYR A 86 6.68 -2.20 5.53
C TYR A 86 5.96 -3.02 4.47
N MET A 87 5.02 -3.80 4.93
CA MET A 87 4.13 -4.55 4.05
C MET A 87 2.83 -4.83 4.78
N TYR A 88 1.78 -5.02 4.02
CA TYR A 88 0.51 -5.50 4.53
C TYR A 88 -0.25 -6.18 3.41
N CYS A 89 -1.17 -7.05 3.80
CA CYS A 89 -1.88 -7.89 2.85
C CYS A 89 -3.37 -7.76 3.10
N PHE A 90 -4.14 -7.78 2.03
CA PHE A 90 -5.60 -7.81 2.13
C PHE A 90 -6.17 -8.72 1.06
N SER A 91 -7.37 -9.20 1.31
CA SER A 91 -8.06 -10.09 0.36
C SER A 91 -9.17 -9.35 -0.34
N ILE A 92 -9.28 -9.54 -1.64
CA ILE A 92 -10.36 -8.96 -2.42
C ILE A 92 -10.66 -9.88 -3.60
N ASN A 93 -11.94 -10.16 -3.82
CA ASN A 93 -12.39 -11.01 -4.93
C ASN A 93 -11.65 -12.35 -5.00
N GLY A 94 -11.42 -12.96 -3.83
CA GLY A 94 -10.75 -14.26 -3.75
C GLY A 94 -9.26 -14.25 -3.96
N LYS A 95 -8.66 -13.08 -4.12
CA LYS A 95 -7.21 -12.92 -4.28
C LYS A 95 -6.62 -12.24 -3.06
N ALA A 96 -5.37 -12.55 -2.76
CA ALA A 96 -4.61 -11.87 -1.73
C ALA A 96 -3.69 -10.85 -2.40
N ILE A 97 -3.77 -9.60 -1.97
CA ILE A 97 -2.96 -8.51 -2.50
C ILE A 97 -1.95 -8.12 -1.45
N LEU A 98 -0.68 -8.19 -1.80
CA LEU A 98 0.43 -7.80 -0.94
C LEU A 98 0.89 -6.41 -1.34
N ILE A 99 0.80 -5.47 -0.41
CA ILE A 99 1.35 -4.12 -0.60
C ILE A 99 2.74 -4.12 0.03
N LEU A 100 3.73 -3.73 -0.76
CA LEU A 100 5.14 -3.84 -0.39
C LEU A 100 5.89 -2.55 -0.65
N LYS A 101 6.58 -2.06 0.36
CA LYS A 101 7.51 -0.94 0.23
C LYS A 101 8.89 -1.42 0.65
N THR A 102 9.87 -1.26 -0.23
CA THR A 102 11.26 -1.63 0.04
C THR A 102 12.16 -0.39 0.05
N ASN A 103 13.42 -0.61 0.36
CA ASN A 103 14.42 0.46 0.35
C ASN A 103 14.93 0.82 -1.06
N ASN A 104 14.52 0.09 -2.10
CA ASN A 104 14.95 0.38 -3.47
C ASN A 104 13.87 0.00 -4.47
N LYS A 105 13.18 0.99 -5.00
CA LYS A 105 12.06 0.77 -5.91
C LYS A 105 12.47 0.17 -7.26
N ASP A 106 13.65 0.53 -7.75
CA ASP A 106 14.11 0.05 -9.05
C ASP A 106 14.47 -1.44 -9.00
N ILE A 107 15.15 -1.87 -7.95
CA ILE A 107 15.47 -3.28 -7.75
C ILE A 107 14.19 -4.08 -7.52
N THR A 108 13.23 -3.50 -6.80
CA THR A 108 11.94 -4.15 -6.57
C THR A 108 11.22 -4.43 -7.88
N ARG A 109 11.17 -3.44 -8.76
CA ARG A 109 10.54 -3.60 -10.08
C ARG A 109 11.25 -4.66 -10.91
N GLU A 110 12.59 -4.70 -10.83
CA GLU A 110 13.40 -5.69 -11.55
C GLU A 110 13.10 -7.10 -11.05
N VAL A 111 12.96 -7.28 -9.74
CA VAL A 111 12.60 -8.59 -9.17
C VAL A 111 11.22 -9.03 -9.66
N ILE A 112 10.24 -8.13 -9.64
CA ILE A 112 8.88 -8.42 -10.11
C ILE A 112 8.91 -8.87 -11.56
N ARG A 113 9.66 -8.17 -12.40
CA ARG A 113 9.79 -8.49 -13.82
C ARG A 113 10.51 -9.84 -14.03
N ARG A 114 11.65 -10.01 -13.38
CA ARG A 114 12.49 -11.20 -13.55
C ARG A 114 11.81 -12.48 -13.08
N GLN A 115 11.11 -12.38 -11.95
CA GLN A 115 10.42 -13.53 -11.38
C GLN A 115 8.99 -13.69 -11.93
N ASN A 116 8.62 -12.83 -12.86
CA ASN A 116 7.30 -12.86 -13.50
C ASN A 116 6.17 -12.89 -12.46
N LEU A 117 6.29 -12.03 -11.45
CA LEU A 117 5.27 -11.95 -10.41
C LEU A 117 4.04 -11.21 -10.93
N GLU A 118 2.87 -11.66 -10.55
CA GLU A 118 1.63 -10.98 -10.92
C GLU A 118 1.50 -9.73 -10.07
N TYR A 119 1.31 -8.57 -10.71
CA TYR A 119 1.20 -7.30 -9.99
C TYR A 119 0.00 -6.52 -10.50
N ILE A 120 -0.44 -5.54 -9.69
CA ILE A 120 -1.55 -4.68 -10.03
C ILE A 120 -1.01 -3.26 -10.22
N CYS A 121 -1.29 -2.66 -11.39
CA CYS A 121 -0.87 -1.28 -11.63
C CYS A 121 -1.80 -0.31 -10.91
N GLU A 122 -1.36 0.95 -10.78
CA GLU A 122 -2.11 1.96 -10.04
C GLU A 122 -3.55 2.13 -10.55
N SER A 123 -3.74 2.15 -11.87
CA SER A 123 -5.06 2.33 -12.45
C SER A 123 -6.03 1.20 -12.10
N ASP A 124 -5.53 -0.03 -12.02
CA ASP A 124 -6.35 -1.17 -11.65
C ASP A 124 -6.57 -1.26 -10.14
N LEU A 125 -5.55 -0.90 -9.37
CA LEU A 125 -5.63 -0.89 -7.92
C LEU A 125 -6.69 0.10 -7.44
N SER A 126 -6.76 1.27 -8.06
CA SER A 126 -7.73 2.29 -7.69
C SER A 126 -9.18 1.93 -8.02
N LYS A 127 -9.39 0.90 -8.82
CA LYS A 127 -10.73 0.41 -9.17
C LYS A 127 -11.23 -0.72 -8.28
N LEU A 128 -10.40 -1.22 -7.40
CA LEU A 128 -10.75 -2.35 -6.52
C LEU A 128 -11.86 -2.05 -5.51
#